data_888098dfa9e2e997ed133f2e4517f361
#
_entry.id   888098dfa9e2e997ed133f2e4517f361
#
_cell.length_a   1.000
_cell.length_b   1.000
_cell.length_c   1.000
_cell.angle_alpha   90.00
_cell.angle_beta   90.00
_cell.angle_gamma   90.00
#
_symmetry.space_group_name_H-M   'P 1'
#
loop_
_entity.id
_entity.type
_entity.pdbx_description
1 polymer ?
#
loop_
_entity_poly.entity_id
_entity_poly.type
_entity_poly.pdbx_seq_one_letter_code
_entity_poly.pdbx_strand_id
1 'polypeptide(L)'
;TVYFADPELQLDVGSIGKGYAVEQCAQAAEARGLTSALLNVGGNVRAIGTKPNSGPWVAGVDNPWPDQDGQYATARYVDTVELQPGQSLVISGDYQRYFTVDGVRYHHLIDLTTLQPARYMNSVAIVSSDSGLGDALSTGVFCMPVEKGQALIEQLNDVEALWMLSDETMLQSSGWGK
;
A
#
# COMPACT_ATOMS: atom_id res chain seq x y z
N THR A 1 -1.32 18.64 -19.35
CA THR A 1 -2.57 19.43 -19.25
C THR A 1 -3.69 18.49 -18.89
N VAL A 2 -4.48 18.82 -17.88
CA VAL A 2 -5.70 18.12 -17.49
C VAL A 2 -6.90 18.96 -17.95
N TYR A 3 -7.88 18.31 -18.55
CA TYR A 3 -9.13 18.95 -18.99
C TYR A 3 -10.31 18.34 -18.23
N PHE A 4 -11.13 19.18 -17.63
CA PHE A 4 -12.38 18.79 -16.99
C PHE A 4 -13.54 19.16 -17.92
N ALA A 5 -14.26 18.16 -18.41
CA ALA A 5 -15.47 18.38 -19.23
C ALA A 5 -16.63 18.92 -18.40
N ASP A 6 -16.69 18.56 -17.13
CA ASP A 6 -17.64 19.05 -16.15
C ASP A 6 -16.95 20.11 -15.26
N PRO A 7 -17.40 21.36 -15.23
CA PRO A 7 -16.81 22.41 -14.40
C PRO A 7 -17.02 22.20 -12.90
N GLU A 8 -17.95 21.34 -12.49
CA GLU A 8 -18.21 21.00 -11.07
C GLU A 8 -17.34 19.83 -10.58
N LEU A 9 -16.60 19.17 -11.49
CA LEU A 9 -15.72 18.06 -11.13
C LEU A 9 -14.59 18.53 -10.19
N GLN A 10 -14.42 17.84 -9.08
CA GLN A 10 -13.31 18.01 -8.15
C GLN A 10 -12.35 16.82 -8.25
N LEU A 11 -11.07 17.09 -8.40
CA LEU A 11 -10.03 16.06 -8.44
C LEU A 11 -9.38 15.94 -7.06
N ASP A 12 -9.42 14.74 -6.49
CA ASP A 12 -8.61 14.35 -5.33
C ASP A 12 -7.50 13.40 -5.77
N VAL A 13 -6.27 13.69 -5.41
CA VAL A 13 -5.08 12.88 -5.73
C VAL A 13 -4.60 12.05 -4.53
N GLY A 14 -5.41 11.85 -3.52
CA GLY A 14 -5.08 11.16 -2.27
C GLY A 14 -4.62 9.72 -2.45
N SER A 15 -5.07 9.06 -3.53
CA SER A 15 -4.72 7.68 -3.88
C SER A 15 -3.32 7.51 -4.50
N ILE A 16 -2.62 8.61 -4.81
CA ILE A 16 -1.28 8.58 -5.44
C ILE A 16 -0.34 9.64 -4.87
N GLY A 17 -0.90 10.66 -4.23
CA GLY A 17 -0.15 11.86 -3.86
C GLY A 17 0.99 11.60 -2.87
N LYS A 18 0.78 10.70 -1.91
CA LYS A 18 1.82 10.35 -0.93
C LYS A 18 2.98 9.59 -1.57
N GLY A 19 2.66 8.54 -2.31
CA GLY A 19 3.65 7.70 -2.98
C GLY A 19 4.46 8.49 -4.01
N TYR A 20 3.78 9.32 -4.82
CA TYR A 20 4.45 10.20 -5.77
C TYR A 20 5.41 11.18 -5.07
N ALA A 21 4.99 11.82 -3.98
CA ALA A 21 5.85 12.75 -3.24
C ALA A 21 7.07 12.03 -2.64
N VAL A 22 6.87 10.84 -2.07
CA VAL A 22 7.96 10.01 -1.51
C VAL A 22 8.95 9.62 -2.60
N GLU A 23 8.48 9.18 -3.76
CA GLU A 23 9.34 8.81 -4.90
C GLU A 23 10.16 10.01 -5.39
N GLN A 24 9.53 11.17 -5.59
CA GLN A 24 10.22 12.40 -6.01
C GLN A 24 11.26 12.86 -4.98
N CYS A 25 10.95 12.74 -3.69
CA CYS A 25 11.90 13.05 -2.62
C CYS A 25 13.09 12.07 -2.61
N ALA A 26 12.83 10.77 -2.79
CA ALA A 26 13.87 9.75 -2.85
C ALA A 26 14.82 9.99 -4.03
N GLN A 27 14.28 10.15 -5.23
CA GLN A 27 15.06 10.43 -6.44
C GLN A 27 15.89 11.72 -6.31
N ALA A 28 15.29 12.79 -5.78
CA ALA A 28 16.02 14.04 -5.55
C ALA A 28 17.14 13.90 -4.51
N ALA A 29 16.96 13.07 -3.50
CA ALA A 29 17.98 12.80 -2.48
C ALA A 29 19.12 11.94 -3.06
N GLU A 30 18.80 10.89 -3.82
CA GLU A 30 19.76 10.06 -4.54
C GLU A 30 20.61 10.89 -5.52
N ALA A 31 19.98 11.78 -6.29
CA ALA A 31 20.65 12.69 -7.21
C ALA A 31 21.61 13.68 -6.50
N ARG A 32 21.41 13.94 -5.21
CA ARG A 32 22.28 14.76 -4.35
C ARG A 32 23.34 13.94 -3.62
N GLY A 33 23.43 12.64 -3.90
CA GLY A 33 24.46 11.75 -3.34
C GLY A 33 24.06 11.03 -2.04
N LEU A 34 22.77 11.03 -1.66
CA LEU A 34 22.31 10.18 -0.56
C LEU A 34 22.28 8.72 -1.02
N THR A 35 23.04 7.86 -0.35
CA THR A 35 23.24 6.45 -0.75
C THR A 35 22.57 5.46 0.19
N SER A 36 22.06 5.89 1.32
CA SER A 36 21.42 5.00 2.31
C SER A 36 20.39 5.78 3.15
N ALA A 37 19.11 5.46 2.99
CA ALA A 37 18.02 5.97 3.81
C ALA A 37 16.76 5.10 3.66
N LEU A 38 15.86 5.21 4.61
CA LEU A 38 14.51 4.69 4.52
C LEU A 38 13.54 5.86 4.75
N LEU A 39 12.80 6.22 3.71
CA LEU A 39 11.74 7.22 3.80
C LEU A 39 10.45 6.53 4.23
N ASN A 40 9.73 7.11 5.18
CA ASN A 40 8.41 6.64 5.59
C ASN A 40 7.48 7.84 5.76
N VAL A 41 6.43 7.90 4.96
CA VAL A 41 5.43 8.97 4.99
C VAL A 41 4.03 8.35 5.02
N GLY A 42 3.47 8.24 6.22
CA GLY A 42 2.10 7.74 6.40
C GLY A 42 1.86 6.34 5.82
N GLY A 43 2.81 5.42 6.00
CA GLY A 43 2.72 4.04 5.51
C GLY A 43 3.28 3.80 4.09
N ASN A 44 3.69 4.85 3.37
CA ASN A 44 4.47 4.71 2.16
C ASN A 44 5.95 4.67 2.53
N VAL A 45 6.59 3.52 2.38
CA VAL A 45 8.00 3.30 2.71
C VAL A 45 8.80 3.12 1.44
N ARG A 46 9.93 3.84 1.28
CA ARG A 46 10.81 3.79 0.12
C ARG A 46 12.27 3.66 0.57
N ALA A 47 12.94 2.62 0.08
CA ALA A 47 14.34 2.34 0.38
C ALA A 47 15.28 3.05 -0.59
N ILE A 48 16.25 3.81 -0.05
CA ILE A 48 17.41 4.32 -0.77
C ILE A 48 18.61 3.44 -0.37
N GLY A 49 19.20 2.76 -1.34
CA GLY A 49 20.32 1.86 -1.08
C GLY A 49 20.03 0.80 -0.01
N THR A 50 21.07 0.38 0.69
CA THR A 50 20.99 -0.61 1.79
C THR A 50 21.35 0.03 3.12
N LYS A 51 21.06 -0.65 4.23
CA LYS A 51 21.56 -0.23 5.55
C LYS A 51 23.09 -0.25 5.55
N PRO A 52 23.74 0.75 6.15
CA PRO A 52 25.18 0.72 6.32
C PRO A 52 25.62 -0.54 7.09
N ASN A 53 26.47 -1.36 6.47
CA ASN A 53 27.06 -2.59 7.06
C ASN A 53 26.07 -3.71 7.44
N SER A 54 24.80 -3.70 6.99
CA SER A 54 23.81 -4.68 7.48
C SER A 54 22.80 -5.19 6.43
N GLY A 55 23.01 -4.97 5.14
CA GLY A 55 22.16 -5.53 4.07
C GLY A 55 20.89 -4.72 3.79
N PRO A 56 19.82 -5.35 3.28
CA PRO A 56 18.61 -4.65 2.83
C PRO A 56 17.86 -3.95 4.00
N TRP A 57 17.03 -2.98 3.65
CA TRP A 57 16.08 -2.43 4.56
C TRP A 57 14.93 -3.42 4.78
N VAL A 58 14.46 -3.55 6.02
CA VAL A 58 13.31 -4.40 6.37
C VAL A 58 12.17 -3.50 6.80
N ALA A 59 11.02 -3.64 6.14
CA ALA A 59 9.78 -2.93 6.45
C ALA A 59 8.73 -3.91 6.98
N GLY A 60 7.99 -3.52 8.02
CA GLY A 60 6.89 -4.31 8.57
C GLY A 60 5.58 -4.05 7.84
N VAL A 61 4.80 -5.09 7.62
CA VAL A 61 3.41 -5.00 7.18
C VAL A 61 2.52 -4.93 8.41
N ASP A 62 1.87 -3.78 8.62
CA ASP A 62 1.02 -3.55 9.78
C ASP A 62 -0.13 -4.56 9.87
N ASN A 63 -0.44 -4.97 11.09
CA ASN A 63 -1.58 -5.85 11.39
C ASN A 63 -2.91 -5.08 11.22
N PRO A 64 -3.81 -5.49 10.31
CA PRO A 64 -5.11 -4.85 10.13
C PRO A 64 -6.18 -5.33 11.13
N TRP A 65 -5.85 -6.31 12.00
CA TRP A 65 -6.79 -6.97 12.93
C TRP A 65 -6.44 -6.80 14.42
N PRO A 66 -5.99 -5.62 14.89
CA PRO A 66 -5.49 -5.47 16.27
C PRO A 66 -6.56 -5.72 17.35
N ASP A 67 -7.85 -5.61 16.99
CA ASP A 67 -8.99 -5.72 17.91
C ASP A 67 -9.73 -7.07 17.78
N GLN A 68 -9.20 -8.02 17.03
CA GLN A 68 -9.80 -9.35 16.85
C GLN A 68 -9.13 -10.37 17.76
N ASP A 69 -9.92 -11.28 18.35
CA ASP A 69 -9.44 -12.43 19.11
C ASP A 69 -8.97 -13.53 18.15
N GLY A 70 -7.87 -13.29 17.44
CA GLY A 70 -7.35 -14.16 16.41
C GLY A 70 -5.86 -14.43 16.51
N GLN A 71 -5.31 -15.08 15.49
CA GLN A 71 -3.89 -15.44 15.41
C GLN A 71 -2.97 -14.24 15.57
N TYR A 72 -3.38 -13.06 15.15
CA TYR A 72 -2.58 -11.83 15.13
C TYR A 72 -2.97 -10.82 16.22
N ALA A 73 -3.85 -11.16 17.16
CA ALA A 73 -4.42 -10.25 18.15
C ALA A 73 -3.40 -9.37 18.91
N THR A 74 -2.18 -9.88 19.14
CA THR A 74 -1.11 -9.14 19.84
C THR A 74 0.05 -8.73 18.93
N ALA A 75 0.02 -9.10 17.67
CA ALA A 75 1.10 -8.79 16.71
C ALA A 75 0.98 -7.35 16.22
N ARG A 76 2.09 -6.61 16.21
CA ARG A 76 2.16 -5.31 15.54
C ARG A 76 2.22 -5.46 14.02
N TYR A 77 2.96 -6.44 13.55
CA TYR A 77 3.14 -6.74 12.13
C TYR A 77 2.72 -8.17 11.85
N VAL A 78 2.11 -8.40 10.70
CA VAL A 78 1.73 -9.73 10.22
C VAL A 78 2.78 -10.34 9.32
N ASP A 79 3.64 -9.50 8.72
CA ASP A 79 4.74 -9.91 7.86
C ASP A 79 5.85 -8.86 7.85
N THR A 80 6.99 -9.19 7.27
CA THR A 80 8.11 -8.28 7.04
C THR A 80 8.68 -8.48 5.63
N VAL A 81 9.05 -7.39 4.98
CA VAL A 81 9.60 -7.39 3.62
C VAL A 81 11.00 -6.81 3.61
N GLU A 82 11.94 -7.50 2.98
CA GLU A 82 13.24 -6.95 2.62
C GLU A 82 13.11 -6.10 1.36
N LEU A 83 13.35 -4.81 1.50
CA LEU A 83 13.30 -3.87 0.38
C LEU A 83 14.68 -3.75 -0.28
N GLN A 84 14.75 -4.12 -1.54
CA GLN A 84 15.93 -3.87 -2.37
C GLN A 84 16.12 -2.37 -2.61
N PRO A 85 17.34 -1.92 -2.96
CA PRO A 85 17.55 -0.52 -3.34
C PRO A 85 16.58 -0.07 -4.42
N GLY A 86 15.85 1.01 -4.13
CA GLY A 86 14.85 1.52 -5.04
C GLY A 86 13.42 0.99 -4.82
N GLN A 87 13.24 -0.07 -4.05
CA GLN A 87 11.89 -0.59 -3.78
C GLN A 87 11.15 0.20 -2.71
N SER A 88 9.85 0.12 -2.80
CA SER A 88 8.88 0.69 -1.85
C SER A 88 7.90 -0.37 -1.36
N LEU A 89 7.42 -0.19 -0.12
CA LEU A 89 6.26 -0.89 0.45
C LEU A 89 5.18 0.15 0.69
N VAL A 90 3.99 -0.07 0.14
CA VAL A 90 2.82 0.80 0.30
C VAL A 90 1.64 -0.01 0.79
N ILE A 91 0.94 0.48 1.80
CA ILE A 91 -0.18 -0.23 2.42
C ILE A 91 -1.43 0.63 2.36
N SER A 92 -2.52 0.06 1.83
CA SER A 92 -3.88 0.59 1.92
C SER A 92 -4.73 -0.31 2.82
N GLY A 93 -5.50 0.30 3.73
CA GLY A 93 -6.31 -0.47 4.68
C GLY A 93 -7.51 0.31 5.23
N ASP A 94 -8.51 -0.41 5.71
CA ASP A 94 -9.77 0.11 6.24
C ASP A 94 -9.67 0.60 7.69
N TYR A 95 -8.55 0.33 8.37
CA TYR A 95 -8.35 0.52 9.81
C TYR A 95 -7.67 1.85 10.19
N GLN A 96 -7.14 2.60 9.23
CA GLN A 96 -6.41 3.86 9.52
C GLN A 96 -7.30 5.11 9.51
N ARG A 97 -8.21 5.21 8.54
CA ARG A 97 -9.07 6.39 8.32
C ARG A 97 -10.51 5.96 8.13
N TYR A 98 -11.28 5.92 9.19
CA TYR A 98 -12.68 5.53 9.18
C TYR A 98 -13.46 6.26 10.27
N PHE A 99 -14.78 6.20 10.18
CA PHE A 99 -15.70 6.46 11.26
C PHE A 99 -16.70 5.29 11.36
N THR A 100 -17.37 5.16 12.49
CA THR A 100 -18.31 4.06 12.73
C THR A 100 -19.70 4.61 12.99
N VAL A 101 -20.71 4.05 12.30
CA VAL A 101 -22.13 4.32 12.53
C VAL A 101 -22.84 2.98 12.70
N ASP A 102 -23.60 2.81 13.79
CA ASP A 102 -24.35 1.58 14.10
C ASP A 102 -23.51 0.29 13.98
N GLY A 103 -22.25 0.36 14.43
CA GLY A 103 -21.30 -0.77 14.35
C GLY A 103 -20.69 -1.00 12.96
N VAL A 104 -21.08 -0.26 11.95
CA VAL A 104 -20.51 -0.35 10.59
C VAL A 104 -19.40 0.67 10.42
N ARG A 105 -18.23 0.20 9.97
CA ARG A 105 -17.07 1.02 9.66
C ARG A 105 -17.21 1.64 8.26
N TYR A 106 -17.02 2.95 8.15
CA TYR A 106 -16.98 3.70 6.89
C TYR A 106 -15.61 4.31 6.70
N HIS A 107 -14.83 3.74 5.81
CA HIS A 107 -13.47 4.20 5.46
C HIS A 107 -13.45 4.93 4.11
N HIS A 108 -12.31 5.52 3.78
CA HIS A 108 -12.14 6.42 2.63
C HIS A 108 -11.89 5.72 1.29
N LEU A 109 -11.73 4.40 1.26
CA LEU A 109 -11.47 3.62 0.04
C LEU A 109 -12.80 3.21 -0.57
N ILE A 110 -13.21 3.88 -1.64
CA ILE A 110 -14.55 3.77 -2.23
C ILE A 110 -14.51 2.85 -3.46
N ASP A 111 -15.37 1.83 -3.44
CA ASP A 111 -15.67 1.01 -4.62
C ASP A 111 -16.53 1.82 -5.61
N LEU A 112 -15.99 2.06 -6.79
CA LEU A 112 -16.64 2.87 -7.83
C LEU A 112 -17.89 2.21 -8.43
N THR A 113 -18.09 0.91 -8.21
CA THR A 113 -19.28 0.18 -8.66
C THR A 113 -20.46 0.41 -7.72
N THR A 114 -20.20 0.40 -6.42
CA THR A 114 -21.23 0.53 -5.39
C THR A 114 -21.36 1.94 -4.83
N LEU A 115 -20.34 2.79 -5.03
CA LEU A 115 -20.18 4.12 -4.45
C LEU A 115 -20.21 4.10 -2.91
N GLN A 116 -19.78 2.97 -2.34
CA GLN A 116 -19.67 2.72 -0.91
C GLN A 116 -18.23 2.32 -0.55
N PRO A 117 -17.83 2.35 0.73
CA PRO A 117 -16.56 1.78 1.14
C PRO A 117 -16.40 0.33 0.68
N ALA A 118 -15.30 0.01 0.04
CA ALA A 118 -14.99 -1.32 -0.46
C ALA A 118 -14.94 -2.34 0.70
N ARG A 119 -15.35 -3.59 0.44
CA ARG A 119 -15.49 -4.64 1.47
C ARG A 119 -14.80 -5.95 1.08
N TYR A 120 -13.83 -5.90 0.18
CA TYR A 120 -13.17 -7.10 -0.34
C TYR A 120 -12.07 -7.63 0.58
N MET A 121 -11.47 -6.76 1.41
CA MET A 121 -10.36 -7.06 2.31
C MET A 121 -10.25 -6.02 3.42
N ASN A 122 -9.43 -6.27 4.45
CA ASN A 122 -9.08 -5.26 5.45
C ASN A 122 -7.85 -4.44 5.07
N SER A 123 -6.90 -5.07 4.36
CA SER A 123 -5.68 -4.39 3.94
C SER A 123 -5.06 -5.05 2.71
N VAL A 124 -4.27 -4.29 1.97
CA VAL A 124 -3.37 -4.79 0.94
C VAL A 124 -2.04 -4.06 1.03
N ALA A 125 -0.95 -4.82 0.96
CA ALA A 125 0.41 -4.30 0.88
C ALA A 125 0.95 -4.53 -0.53
N ILE A 126 1.58 -3.50 -1.11
CA ILE A 126 2.21 -3.54 -2.44
C ILE A 126 3.70 -3.27 -2.29
N VAL A 127 4.51 -4.13 -2.86
CA VAL A 127 5.94 -3.89 -3.10
C VAL A 127 6.13 -3.53 -4.57
N SER A 128 6.86 -2.46 -4.85
CA SER A 128 7.11 -2.00 -6.22
C SER A 128 8.42 -1.21 -6.30
N SER A 129 8.94 -1.01 -7.52
CA SER A 129 10.11 -0.18 -7.80
C SER A 129 9.80 1.34 -7.87
N ASP A 130 8.53 1.73 -7.76
CA ASP A 130 8.06 3.12 -7.76
C ASP A 130 6.98 3.30 -6.69
N SER A 131 7.23 4.17 -5.70
CA SER A 131 6.31 4.42 -4.59
C SER A 131 4.99 5.07 -5.06
N GLY A 132 5.01 5.86 -6.12
CA GLY A 132 3.79 6.46 -6.69
C GLY A 132 2.90 5.42 -7.36
N LEU A 133 3.51 4.50 -8.13
CA LEU A 133 2.82 3.35 -8.70
C LEU A 133 2.26 2.45 -7.59
N GLY A 134 3.05 2.16 -6.57
CA GLY A 134 2.62 1.36 -5.40
C GLY A 134 1.41 1.97 -4.69
N ASP A 135 1.38 3.31 -4.49
CA ASP A 135 0.26 4.02 -3.85
C ASP A 135 -1.02 3.93 -4.71
N ALA A 136 -0.91 4.13 -6.02
CA ALA A 136 -2.03 3.98 -6.94
C ALA A 136 -2.57 2.55 -6.97
N LEU A 137 -1.68 1.55 -7.07
CA LEU A 137 -2.05 0.14 -7.12
C LEU A 137 -2.67 -0.32 -5.80
N SER A 138 -2.12 0.06 -4.65
CA SER A 138 -2.67 -0.34 -3.35
C SER A 138 -4.12 0.11 -3.18
N THR A 139 -4.45 1.34 -3.58
CA THR A 139 -5.82 1.86 -3.58
C THR A 139 -6.70 1.16 -4.62
N GLY A 140 -6.21 1.01 -5.86
CA GLY A 140 -6.96 0.38 -6.94
C GLY A 140 -7.29 -1.08 -6.66
N VAL A 141 -6.31 -1.85 -6.20
CA VAL A 141 -6.47 -3.28 -5.86
C VAL A 141 -7.36 -3.46 -4.63
N PHE A 142 -7.28 -2.58 -3.64
CA PHE A 142 -8.17 -2.60 -2.48
C PHE A 142 -9.65 -2.42 -2.88
N CYS A 143 -9.92 -1.61 -3.90
CA CYS A 143 -11.28 -1.27 -4.36
C CYS A 143 -11.84 -2.25 -5.40
N MET A 144 -11.25 -3.44 -5.57
CA MET A 144 -11.74 -4.47 -6.51
C MET A 144 -11.78 -5.86 -5.87
N PRO A 145 -12.55 -6.82 -6.43
CA PRO A 145 -12.50 -8.22 -6.00
C PRO A 145 -11.09 -8.78 -6.02
N VAL A 146 -10.74 -9.59 -5.01
CA VAL A 146 -9.39 -10.11 -4.78
C VAL A 146 -8.83 -10.82 -6.02
N GLU A 147 -9.65 -11.65 -6.68
CA GLU A 147 -9.25 -12.41 -7.86
C GLU A 147 -8.86 -11.49 -9.04
N LYS A 148 -9.53 -10.34 -9.17
CA LYS A 148 -9.18 -9.35 -10.18
C LYS A 148 -7.89 -8.63 -9.82
N GLY A 149 -7.70 -8.31 -8.55
CA GLY A 149 -6.46 -7.73 -8.03
C GLY A 149 -5.28 -8.66 -8.27
N GLN A 150 -5.41 -9.94 -7.94
CA GLN A 150 -4.39 -10.96 -8.19
C GLN A 150 -4.05 -11.06 -9.68
N ALA A 151 -5.07 -11.18 -10.55
CA ALA A 151 -4.86 -11.26 -11.99
C ALA A 151 -4.19 -10.00 -12.57
N LEU A 152 -4.42 -8.82 -11.99
CA LEU A 152 -3.75 -7.58 -12.37
C LEU A 152 -2.27 -7.61 -11.95
N ILE A 153 -1.99 -7.90 -10.67
CA ILE A 153 -0.64 -7.88 -10.12
C ILE A 153 0.28 -8.89 -10.83
N GLU A 154 -0.21 -10.10 -11.10
CA GLU A 154 0.57 -11.13 -11.81
C GLU A 154 0.92 -10.76 -13.28
N GLN A 155 0.32 -9.72 -13.84
CA GLN A 155 0.66 -9.21 -15.17
C GLN A 155 1.69 -8.07 -15.12
N LEU A 156 2.00 -7.54 -13.94
CA LEU A 156 2.92 -6.43 -13.78
C LEU A 156 4.33 -6.96 -13.47
N ASN A 157 5.33 -6.31 -14.01
CA ASN A 157 6.72 -6.59 -13.66
C ASN A 157 7.10 -5.79 -12.41
N ASP A 158 7.92 -6.39 -11.54
CA ASP A 158 8.47 -5.74 -10.34
C ASP A 158 7.42 -5.20 -9.36
N VAL A 159 6.23 -5.82 -9.36
CA VAL A 159 5.13 -5.50 -8.42
C VAL A 159 4.66 -6.78 -7.76
N GLU A 160 4.63 -6.77 -6.43
CA GLU A 160 4.14 -7.87 -5.62
C GLU A 160 3.11 -7.38 -4.61
N ALA A 161 2.20 -8.26 -4.21
CA ALA A 161 1.14 -7.92 -3.28
C ALA A 161 0.85 -8.98 -2.23
N LEU A 162 0.44 -8.51 -1.05
CA LEU A 162 -0.11 -9.31 0.04
C LEU A 162 -1.50 -8.76 0.39
N TRP A 163 -2.53 -9.59 0.21
CA TRP A 163 -3.92 -9.30 0.58
C TRP A 163 -4.21 -9.87 1.98
N MET A 164 -4.85 -9.08 2.82
CA MET A 164 -5.23 -9.43 4.19
C MET A 164 -6.76 -9.35 4.31
N LEU A 165 -7.41 -10.50 4.42
CA LEU A 165 -8.87 -10.64 4.39
C LEU A 165 -9.48 -10.53 5.79
N SER A 166 -10.81 -10.40 5.86
CA SER A 166 -11.54 -10.19 7.13
C SER A 166 -11.55 -11.41 8.06
N ASP A 167 -11.25 -12.58 7.54
CA ASP A 167 -11.15 -13.85 8.27
C ASP A 167 -9.69 -14.20 8.68
N GLU A 168 -8.79 -13.21 8.66
CA GLU A 168 -7.35 -13.34 8.89
C GLU A 168 -6.60 -14.19 7.84
N THR A 169 -7.26 -14.55 6.73
CA THR A 169 -6.58 -15.18 5.60
C THR A 169 -5.66 -14.20 4.91
N MET A 170 -4.43 -14.61 4.64
CA MET A 170 -3.47 -13.88 3.81
C MET A 170 -3.28 -14.58 2.46
N LEU A 171 -3.38 -13.82 1.38
CA LEU A 171 -3.11 -14.27 0.02
C LEU A 171 -1.93 -13.47 -0.54
N GLN A 172 -1.07 -14.13 -1.30
CA GLN A 172 0.17 -13.54 -1.81
C GLN A 172 0.25 -13.68 -3.33
N SER A 173 0.86 -12.71 -4.00
CA SER A 173 1.31 -12.87 -5.37
C SER A 173 2.49 -13.84 -5.47
N SER A 174 2.77 -14.34 -6.66
CA SER A 174 3.72 -15.42 -6.88
C SER A 174 5.17 -15.08 -6.48
N GLY A 175 5.53 -13.81 -6.46
CA GLY A 175 6.86 -13.31 -6.11
C GLY A 175 6.98 -12.67 -4.72
N TRP A 176 5.90 -12.61 -3.93
CA TRP A 176 5.95 -12.01 -2.60
C TRP A 176 6.99 -12.67 -1.70
N GLY A 177 7.88 -11.86 -1.10
CA GLY A 177 8.93 -12.33 -0.18
C GLY A 177 10.12 -13.05 -0.83
N LYS A 178 10.27 -12.94 -2.17
CA LYS A 178 11.39 -13.54 -2.91
C LYS A 178 12.48 -12.54 -3.23
#